data_570c2705d9da6a95547f7769b81db3b2
#
_entry.id   570c2705d9da6a95547f7769b81db3b2
#
_cell.length_a   1.000
_cell.length_b   1.000
_cell.length_c   1.000
_cell.angle_alpha   90.00
_cell.angle_beta   90.00
_cell.angle_gamma   90.00
#
_symmetry.space_group_name_H-M   'P 1'
#
loop_
_entity.id
_entity.type
_entity.pdbx_description
1 polymer ?
#
loop_
_entity_poly.entity_id
_entity_poly.type
_entity_poly.pdbx_seq_one_letter_code
_entity_poly.pdbx_strand_id
1 'polypeptide(L)'
;MVNLKIAFAICFKSLQAAYQVSCRNLRFPIEHGQRSCPSQEFFMSFTFEKCFTSDGVEIEGLYQIQPKVFGDARGYFLETYSEKDFFEAGLKMKFVQDNQSKSSKGVLRGLHFQTLHPQGKLVRSLQGKVYDVAVDLRKGSKTFGKYFGVVLDSEKQNQFYIPEGFAHGFLVLTEEATFAYKCTDFYHPEDEGGLMWNDPAIGIDWNSVAGDVEPLLSEKDKKHAAFDSNNNYFDINGKWTN
;
A
#
# COMPACT_ATOMS: atom_id res chain seq x y z
N MET A 1 29.08 30.94 14.64
CA MET A 1 28.08 30.02 14.09
C MET A 1 27.44 30.63 12.84
N VAL A 2 28.22 30.74 11.78
CA VAL A 2 27.74 31.14 10.44
C VAL A 2 28.60 30.34 9.47
N ASN A 3 27.98 29.63 8.48
CA ASN A 3 28.59 28.94 7.34
C ASN A 3 28.37 27.42 7.18
N LEU A 4 27.21 26.93 7.57
CA LEU A 4 26.85 25.56 7.12
C LEU A 4 25.71 25.54 6.05
N LYS A 5 25.02 26.66 5.85
CA LYS A 5 23.92 26.75 4.84
C LYS A 5 24.44 27.13 3.42
N ILE A 6 25.64 27.61 3.27
CA ILE A 6 26.20 28.01 1.96
C ILE A 6 26.85 26.83 1.23
N ALA A 7 27.36 25.83 1.93
CA ALA A 7 28.01 24.67 1.33
C ALA A 7 26.99 23.70 0.61
N PHE A 8 25.75 23.59 1.11
CA PHE A 8 24.73 22.73 0.50
C PHE A 8 24.14 23.33 -0.80
N ALA A 9 24.05 24.63 -0.90
CA ALA A 9 23.50 25.30 -2.10
C ALA A 9 24.46 25.30 -3.31
N ILE A 10 25.77 25.20 -3.07
CA ILE A 10 26.78 25.18 -4.13
C ILE A 10 26.90 23.78 -4.73
N CYS A 11 26.73 22.73 -3.95
CA CYS A 11 26.81 21.35 -4.44
C CYS A 11 25.62 20.98 -5.35
N PHE A 12 24.41 21.53 -5.10
CA PHE A 12 23.23 21.26 -5.93
C PHE A 12 23.27 21.98 -7.30
N LYS A 13 23.86 23.19 -7.36
CA LYS A 13 23.97 23.91 -8.63
C LYS A 13 25.07 23.35 -9.54
N SER A 14 26.11 22.73 -9.02
CA SER A 14 27.18 22.10 -9.81
C SER A 14 26.74 20.79 -10.47
N LEU A 15 25.82 20.02 -9.87
CA LEU A 15 25.26 18.81 -10.48
C LEU A 15 24.27 19.13 -11.61
N GLN A 16 23.47 20.19 -11.52
CA GLN A 16 22.59 20.61 -12.61
C GLN A 16 23.36 21.19 -13.82
N ALA A 17 24.47 21.88 -13.58
CA ALA A 17 25.32 22.42 -14.65
C ALA A 17 26.07 21.32 -15.41
N ALA A 18 26.51 20.25 -14.74
CA ALA A 18 27.17 19.12 -15.38
C ALA A 18 26.23 18.31 -16.31
N TYR A 19 24.94 18.26 -15.99
CA TYR A 19 23.93 17.58 -16.81
C TYR A 19 23.56 18.35 -18.09
N GLN A 20 23.65 19.69 -18.06
CA GLN A 20 23.33 20.52 -19.24
C GLN A 20 24.52 20.69 -20.23
N VAL A 21 25.75 20.47 -19.82
CA VAL A 21 26.92 20.59 -20.68
C VAL A 21 27.16 19.38 -21.59
N SER A 22 26.67 18.18 -21.17
CA SER A 22 26.85 16.96 -21.95
C SER A 22 25.99 16.87 -23.23
N CYS A 23 24.94 17.69 -23.35
CA CYS A 23 24.03 17.64 -24.51
C CYS A 23 24.37 18.63 -25.63
N ARG A 24 25.39 19.52 -25.46
CA ARG A 24 25.66 20.56 -26.45
C ARG A 24 26.72 20.25 -27.50
N ASN A 25 27.45 19.15 -27.42
CA ASN A 25 28.60 18.90 -28.30
C ASN A 25 28.49 17.71 -29.26
N LEU A 26 27.28 17.19 -29.53
CA LEU A 26 27.07 16.20 -30.58
C LEU A 26 26.39 16.86 -31.79
N ARG A 27 27.19 17.34 -32.76
CA ARG A 27 26.70 17.71 -34.08
C ARG A 27 26.61 16.44 -34.92
N PHE A 28 25.39 16.00 -35.27
CA PHE A 28 25.12 15.02 -36.32
C PHE A 28 24.56 15.73 -37.54
N PRO A 29 24.90 15.26 -38.80
CA PRO A 29 24.41 15.87 -40.02
C PRO A 29 22.89 15.73 -40.15
N ILE A 30 22.28 16.77 -40.71
CA ILE A 30 20.82 16.87 -40.91
C ILE A 30 20.46 16.18 -42.21
N GLU A 31 19.83 15.01 -42.15
CA GLU A 31 19.04 14.49 -43.26
C GLU A 31 17.53 14.72 -42.94
N HIS A 32 16.82 15.20 -43.96
CA HIS A 32 15.38 15.49 -43.87
C HIS A 32 14.55 14.21 -43.66
N GLY A 33 14.20 13.89 -42.45
CA GLY A 33 13.20 12.92 -42.05
C GLY A 33 12.55 13.37 -40.75
N GLN A 34 11.23 13.34 -40.71
CA GLN A 34 10.43 13.71 -39.53
C GLN A 34 10.96 13.01 -38.29
N ARG A 35 11.61 13.76 -37.40
CA ARG A 35 11.94 13.29 -36.04
C ARG A 35 10.69 13.39 -35.18
N SER A 36 10.02 12.29 -34.99
CA SER A 36 9.23 12.12 -33.79
C SER A 36 10.19 12.26 -32.60
N CYS A 37 9.96 13.26 -31.76
CA CYS A 37 10.57 13.32 -30.44
C CYS A 37 10.34 11.94 -29.81
N PRO A 38 11.39 11.21 -29.35
CA PRO A 38 11.14 10.00 -28.58
C PRO A 38 10.23 10.44 -27.43
N SER A 39 9.05 9.87 -27.36
CA SER A 39 8.19 9.99 -26.21
C SER A 39 9.08 9.75 -25.00
N GLN A 40 9.21 10.74 -24.10
CA GLN A 40 9.77 10.48 -22.78
C GLN A 40 8.92 9.35 -22.22
N GLU A 41 9.43 8.12 -22.30
CA GLU A 41 8.92 7.05 -21.48
C GLU A 41 9.15 7.53 -20.05
N PHE A 42 8.09 8.02 -19.44
CA PHE A 42 8.03 8.29 -18.02
C PHE A 42 8.27 6.94 -17.35
N PHE A 43 9.51 6.71 -16.93
CA PHE A 43 9.82 5.57 -16.08
C PHE A 43 9.14 5.80 -14.74
N MET A 44 7.91 5.34 -14.62
CA MET A 44 7.25 5.27 -13.31
C MET A 44 8.10 4.38 -12.40
N SER A 45 8.35 4.86 -11.18
CA SER A 45 9.07 4.08 -10.16
C SER A 45 8.21 2.95 -9.58
N PHE A 46 6.95 2.83 -10.00
CA PHE A 46 5.97 1.88 -9.48
C PHE A 46 5.14 1.25 -10.60
N THR A 47 4.77 -0.01 -10.40
CA THR A 47 3.67 -0.66 -11.14
C THR A 47 2.46 -0.75 -10.22
N PHE A 48 1.27 -0.39 -10.72
CA PHE A 48 0.01 -0.43 -10.00
C PHE A 48 -0.90 -1.48 -10.64
N GLU A 49 -1.24 -2.51 -9.88
CA GLU A 49 -2.09 -3.62 -10.33
C GLU A 49 -3.42 -3.59 -9.58
N LYS A 50 -4.52 -3.61 -10.31
CA LYS A 50 -5.87 -3.69 -9.75
C LYS A 50 -6.11 -5.04 -9.11
N CYS A 51 -6.92 -5.06 -8.05
CA CYS A 51 -7.29 -6.29 -7.36
C CYS A 51 -8.68 -6.76 -7.78
N PHE A 52 -8.86 -8.07 -7.83
CA PHE A 52 -10.10 -8.71 -8.26
C PHE A 52 -10.54 -9.76 -7.25
N THR A 53 -11.83 -9.96 -7.12
CA THR A 53 -12.39 -11.09 -6.38
C THR A 53 -12.07 -12.42 -7.07
N SER A 54 -12.28 -13.53 -6.40
CA SER A 54 -12.05 -14.88 -6.97
C SER A 54 -12.90 -15.17 -8.20
N ASP A 55 -14.04 -14.50 -8.36
CA ASP A 55 -14.93 -14.56 -9.52
C ASP A 55 -14.66 -13.47 -10.58
N GLY A 56 -13.55 -12.74 -10.44
CA GLY A 56 -13.04 -11.81 -11.46
C GLY A 56 -13.67 -10.41 -11.44
N VAL A 57 -14.38 -10.03 -10.39
CA VAL A 57 -14.93 -8.67 -10.25
C VAL A 57 -13.85 -7.74 -9.67
N GLU A 58 -13.59 -6.60 -10.32
CA GLU A 58 -12.67 -5.59 -9.82
C GLU A 58 -13.14 -5.02 -8.46
N ILE A 59 -12.25 -4.97 -7.48
CA ILE A 59 -12.46 -4.28 -6.21
C ILE A 59 -11.92 -2.86 -6.35
N GLU A 60 -12.80 -1.93 -6.63
CA GLU A 60 -12.44 -0.55 -6.95
C GLU A 60 -11.60 0.11 -5.85
N GLY A 61 -10.51 0.76 -6.24
CA GLY A 61 -9.63 1.52 -5.36
C GLY A 61 -8.58 0.68 -4.64
N LEU A 62 -8.62 -0.64 -4.74
CA LEU A 62 -7.68 -1.57 -4.13
C LEU A 62 -6.54 -1.90 -5.11
N TYR A 63 -5.28 -1.72 -4.70
CA TYR A 63 -4.12 -1.91 -5.59
C TYR A 63 -2.99 -2.70 -4.94
N GLN A 64 -2.46 -3.68 -5.65
CA GLN A 64 -1.11 -4.17 -5.44
C GLN A 64 -0.13 -3.20 -6.10
N ILE A 65 0.96 -2.87 -5.42
CA ILE A 65 1.93 -1.90 -5.90
C ILE A 65 3.32 -2.52 -5.84
N GLN A 66 4.03 -2.49 -6.96
CA GLN A 66 5.39 -2.99 -7.05
C GLN A 66 6.34 -1.82 -7.32
N PRO A 67 7.13 -1.39 -6.30
CA PRO A 67 8.19 -0.43 -6.50
C PRO A 67 9.30 -1.01 -7.38
N LYS A 68 9.95 -0.16 -8.16
CA LYS A 68 11.16 -0.53 -8.88
C LYS A 68 12.33 -0.59 -7.91
N VAL A 69 12.98 -1.74 -7.85
CA VAL A 69 14.16 -1.98 -7.00
C VAL A 69 15.42 -1.83 -7.83
N PHE A 70 16.35 -0.98 -7.38
CA PHE A 70 17.66 -0.75 -7.99
C PHE A 70 18.72 -1.40 -7.11
N GLY A 71 19.29 -2.52 -7.54
CA GLY A 71 20.29 -3.29 -6.81
C GLY A 71 21.69 -3.18 -7.39
N ASP A 72 22.75 -3.15 -6.52
CA ASP A 72 24.15 -3.29 -6.90
C ASP A 72 24.92 -4.06 -5.80
N ALA A 73 26.26 -4.14 -5.89
CA ALA A 73 27.10 -4.86 -4.94
C ALA A 73 27.05 -4.30 -3.48
N ARG A 74 26.45 -3.13 -3.26
CA ARG A 74 26.29 -2.51 -1.93
C ARG A 74 24.92 -2.80 -1.31
N GLY A 75 23.96 -3.34 -2.07
CA GLY A 75 22.60 -3.59 -1.65
C GLY A 75 21.59 -3.03 -2.68
N TYR A 76 20.52 -2.43 -2.22
CA TYR A 76 19.48 -1.90 -3.09
C TYR A 76 18.98 -0.52 -2.65
N PHE A 77 18.39 0.19 -3.60
CA PHE A 77 17.62 1.42 -3.40
C PHE A 77 16.26 1.27 -4.06
N LEU A 78 15.21 1.80 -3.43
CA LEU A 78 13.89 1.96 -4.01
C LEU A 78 13.19 3.18 -3.44
N GLU A 79 12.30 3.77 -4.20
CA GLU A 79 11.29 4.67 -3.68
C GLU A 79 10.16 3.82 -3.10
N THR A 80 9.73 4.11 -1.87
CA THR A 80 8.63 3.39 -1.24
C THR A 80 7.30 4.12 -1.35
N TYR A 81 7.35 5.40 -1.68
CA TYR A 81 6.21 6.26 -1.96
C TYR A 81 6.68 7.51 -2.71
N SER A 82 5.94 7.90 -3.71
CA SER A 82 6.10 9.15 -4.45
C SER A 82 4.70 9.75 -4.67
N GLU A 83 4.40 10.87 -4.02
CA GLU A 83 3.10 11.53 -4.17
C GLU A 83 2.78 11.80 -5.64
N LYS A 84 3.78 12.20 -6.42
CA LYS A 84 3.65 12.47 -7.85
C LYS A 84 3.22 11.21 -8.63
N ASP A 85 3.93 10.09 -8.45
CA ASP A 85 3.68 8.86 -9.20
C ASP A 85 2.32 8.25 -8.83
N PHE A 86 1.97 8.29 -7.54
CA PHE A 86 0.66 7.86 -7.05
C PHE A 86 -0.46 8.74 -7.62
N PHE A 87 -0.25 10.06 -7.63
CA PHE A 87 -1.23 10.99 -8.21
C PHE A 87 -1.42 10.77 -9.73
N GLU A 88 -0.33 10.53 -10.47
CA GLU A 88 -0.37 10.20 -11.90
C GLU A 88 -1.10 8.87 -12.17
N ALA A 89 -0.99 7.89 -11.25
CA ALA A 89 -1.76 6.65 -11.27
C ALA A 89 -3.24 6.81 -10.85
N GLY A 90 -3.67 8.03 -10.49
CA GLY A 90 -5.04 8.33 -10.05
C GLY A 90 -5.27 8.18 -8.55
N LEU A 91 -4.25 7.83 -7.77
CA LEU A 91 -4.31 7.65 -6.32
C LEU A 91 -3.99 8.98 -5.62
N LYS A 92 -5.02 9.75 -5.30
CA LYS A 92 -4.92 11.15 -4.83
C LYS A 92 -5.05 11.27 -3.30
N MET A 93 -4.54 10.28 -2.56
CA MET A 93 -4.55 10.33 -1.11
C MET A 93 -3.40 11.18 -0.56
N LYS A 94 -3.56 11.65 0.67
CA LYS A 94 -2.50 12.27 1.45
C LYS A 94 -2.27 11.45 2.71
N PHE A 95 -1.04 11.02 2.95
CA PHE A 95 -0.69 10.31 4.18
C PHE A 95 -0.25 11.30 5.26
N VAL A 96 -0.74 11.09 6.48
CA VAL A 96 -0.52 11.97 7.64
C VAL A 96 0.12 11.26 8.82
N GLN A 97 0.15 9.91 8.81
CA GLN A 97 0.69 9.10 9.91
C GLN A 97 1.41 7.87 9.37
N ASP A 98 2.58 7.55 9.93
CA ASP A 98 3.33 6.32 9.68
C ASP A 98 3.35 5.47 10.93
N ASN A 99 3.10 4.16 10.76
CA ASN A 99 3.10 3.18 11.84
C ASN A 99 4.01 1.99 11.49
N GLN A 100 4.55 1.35 12.53
CA GLN A 100 5.32 0.12 12.42
C GLN A 100 4.99 -0.82 13.56
N SER A 101 4.88 -2.11 13.26
CA SER A 101 4.73 -3.17 14.26
C SER A 101 5.68 -4.32 13.97
N LYS A 102 6.07 -5.06 15.03
CA LYS A 102 6.79 -6.32 14.92
C LYS A 102 5.96 -7.42 15.58
N SER A 103 5.87 -8.58 14.95
CA SER A 103 5.05 -9.70 15.42
C SER A 103 5.72 -11.03 15.06
N SER A 104 5.50 -12.06 15.88
CA SER A 104 5.94 -13.43 15.64
C SER A 104 4.97 -14.19 14.75
N LYS A 105 5.42 -15.32 14.21
CA LYS A 105 4.64 -16.25 13.38
C LYS A 105 3.31 -16.61 14.01
N GLY A 106 2.26 -16.62 13.19
CA GLY A 106 0.90 -16.95 13.60
C GLY A 106 0.14 -15.76 14.22
N VAL A 107 0.78 -14.64 14.55
CA VAL A 107 0.04 -13.45 15.02
C VAL A 107 -0.84 -12.95 13.90
N LEU A 108 -2.16 -12.87 14.19
CA LEU A 108 -3.15 -12.24 13.35
C LEU A 108 -3.64 -10.96 14.02
N ARG A 109 -3.62 -9.85 13.29
CA ARG A 109 -4.16 -8.56 13.71
C ARG A 109 -5.28 -8.17 12.77
N GLY A 110 -6.46 -7.93 13.28
CA GLY A 110 -7.61 -7.54 12.46
C GLY A 110 -8.87 -8.35 12.71
N LEU A 111 -9.92 -8.13 11.95
CA LEU A 111 -10.00 -7.13 10.87
C LEU A 111 -10.43 -5.78 11.45
N HIS A 112 -9.66 -4.72 11.22
CA HIS A 112 -9.86 -3.41 11.84
C HIS A 112 -10.28 -2.35 10.82
N PHE A 113 -11.08 -1.39 11.27
CA PHE A 113 -11.39 -0.14 10.56
C PHE A 113 -11.64 0.96 11.58
N GLN A 114 -11.68 2.22 11.16
CA GLN A 114 -12.19 3.35 11.95
C GLN A 114 -13.49 3.85 11.34
N THR A 115 -14.44 4.23 12.20
CA THR A 115 -15.79 4.64 11.81
C THR A 115 -15.82 6.10 11.34
N LEU A 116 -15.70 7.06 12.26
CA LEU A 116 -15.85 8.49 11.97
C LEU A 116 -14.63 9.07 11.24
N HIS A 117 -13.46 8.47 11.42
CA HIS A 117 -12.19 8.87 10.81
C HIS A 117 -11.57 7.70 10.02
N PRO A 118 -12.23 7.22 8.94
CA PRO A 118 -11.76 6.06 8.19
C PRO A 118 -10.38 6.31 7.59
N GLN A 119 -9.51 5.31 7.70
CA GLN A 119 -8.13 5.38 7.24
C GLN A 119 -7.92 4.55 5.97
N GLY A 120 -7.49 5.19 4.88
CA GLY A 120 -6.79 4.52 3.81
C GLY A 120 -5.37 4.15 4.25
N LYS A 121 -4.84 3.03 3.77
CA LYS A 121 -3.55 2.50 4.21
C LYS A 121 -2.69 2.07 3.03
N LEU A 122 -1.41 2.44 3.06
CA LEU A 122 -0.39 1.87 2.18
C LEU A 122 0.54 1.02 3.04
N VAL A 123 0.47 -0.30 2.85
CA VAL A 123 1.10 -1.29 3.74
C VAL A 123 2.20 -2.07 3.04
N ARG A 124 3.22 -2.51 3.81
CA ARG A 124 4.32 -3.36 3.34
C ARG A 124 4.99 -4.11 4.47
N SER A 125 5.65 -5.23 4.14
CA SER A 125 6.56 -5.91 5.06
C SER A 125 7.97 -5.34 4.91
N LEU A 126 8.61 -4.95 6.03
CA LEU A 126 10.02 -4.53 6.07
C LEU A 126 10.95 -5.72 6.36
N GLN A 127 10.43 -6.75 7.01
CA GLN A 127 11.11 -7.99 7.32
C GLN A 127 10.10 -9.14 7.36
N GLY A 128 10.45 -10.27 6.78
CA GLY A 128 9.57 -11.44 6.75
C GLY A 128 8.41 -11.30 5.79
N LYS A 129 7.39 -12.13 6.01
CA LYS A 129 6.20 -12.22 5.14
C LYS A 129 4.94 -12.19 5.98
N VAL A 130 3.92 -11.51 5.45
CA VAL A 130 2.57 -11.52 6.02
C VAL A 130 1.56 -11.83 4.92
N TYR A 131 0.46 -12.49 5.25
CA TYR A 131 -0.73 -12.54 4.41
C TYR A 131 -1.64 -11.40 4.83
N ASP A 132 -1.79 -10.43 3.96
CA ASP A 132 -2.52 -9.19 4.19
C ASP A 132 -3.87 -9.24 3.47
N VAL A 133 -4.94 -8.85 4.16
CA VAL A 133 -6.32 -9.00 3.68
C VAL A 133 -7.10 -7.70 3.87
N ALA A 134 -7.82 -7.31 2.82
CA ALA A 134 -8.77 -6.21 2.83
C ALA A 134 -10.17 -6.69 2.46
N VAL A 135 -11.18 -6.31 3.25
CA VAL A 135 -12.60 -6.64 3.04
C VAL A 135 -13.36 -5.37 2.70
N ASP A 136 -14.06 -5.35 1.56
CA ASP A 136 -14.86 -4.20 1.14
C ASP A 136 -16.13 -4.08 1.99
N LEU A 137 -16.25 -2.99 2.76
CA LEU A 137 -17.41 -2.67 3.60
C LEU A 137 -18.25 -1.51 3.05
N ARG A 138 -18.00 -1.08 1.82
CA ARG A 138 -18.72 0.02 1.18
C ARG A 138 -20.06 -0.45 0.65
N LYS A 139 -21.13 -0.02 1.29
CA LYS A 139 -22.50 -0.34 0.88
C LYS A 139 -22.79 0.24 -0.51
N GLY A 140 -23.32 -0.59 -1.40
CA GLY A 140 -23.55 -0.25 -2.81
C GLY A 140 -22.36 -0.59 -3.73
N SER A 141 -21.21 -0.99 -3.19
CA SER A 141 -20.14 -1.61 -3.98
C SER A 141 -20.58 -2.96 -4.54
N LYS A 142 -20.13 -3.28 -5.75
CA LYS A 142 -20.32 -4.61 -6.37
C LYS A 142 -19.60 -5.71 -5.59
N THR A 143 -18.62 -5.33 -4.77
CA THR A 143 -17.78 -6.23 -3.99
C THR A 143 -18.00 -6.08 -2.48
N PHE A 144 -19.14 -5.50 -2.06
CA PHE A 144 -19.53 -5.42 -0.65
C PHE A 144 -19.51 -6.80 0.03
N GLY A 145 -18.77 -6.94 1.14
CA GLY A 145 -18.54 -8.18 1.87
C GLY A 145 -17.55 -9.15 1.20
N LYS A 146 -16.94 -8.78 0.05
CA LYS A 146 -15.88 -9.56 -0.59
C LYS A 146 -14.51 -9.10 -0.09
N TYR A 147 -13.53 -9.99 -0.18
CA TYR A 147 -12.16 -9.69 0.22
C TYR A 147 -11.15 -9.93 -0.91
N PHE A 148 -10.00 -9.33 -0.74
CA PHE A 148 -8.77 -9.68 -1.46
C PHE A 148 -7.64 -9.89 -0.47
N GLY A 149 -6.80 -10.90 -0.72
CA GLY A 149 -5.64 -11.20 0.09
C GLY A 149 -4.37 -11.30 -0.74
N VAL A 150 -3.26 -10.81 -0.21
CA VAL A 150 -1.95 -10.80 -0.85
C VAL A 150 -0.84 -11.12 0.14
N VAL A 151 0.18 -11.86 -0.30
CA VAL A 151 1.39 -12.04 0.50
C VAL A 151 2.31 -10.84 0.27
N LEU A 152 2.53 -10.06 1.33
CA LEU A 152 3.54 -9.01 1.37
C LEU A 152 4.87 -9.60 1.84
N ASP A 153 5.88 -9.47 1.00
CA ASP A 153 7.18 -10.11 1.16
C ASP A 153 8.28 -9.05 1.15
N SER A 154 9.06 -8.97 2.22
CA SER A 154 10.17 -8.03 2.34
C SER A 154 11.28 -8.23 1.31
N GLU A 155 11.38 -9.39 0.68
CA GLU A 155 12.34 -9.64 -0.41
C GLU A 155 11.80 -9.13 -1.75
N LYS A 156 10.47 -9.27 -1.98
CA LYS A 156 9.81 -8.78 -3.18
C LYS A 156 9.56 -7.27 -3.14
N GLN A 157 9.54 -6.66 -1.94
CA GLN A 157 9.28 -5.24 -1.71
C GLN A 157 7.90 -4.79 -2.22
N ASN A 158 6.96 -5.72 -2.41
CA ASN A 158 5.61 -5.41 -2.83
C ASN A 158 4.82 -4.72 -1.72
N GLN A 159 3.87 -3.90 -2.12
CA GLN A 159 3.03 -3.11 -1.25
C GLN A 159 1.56 -3.31 -1.60
N PHE A 160 0.68 -2.92 -0.69
CA PHE A 160 -0.75 -3.00 -0.88
C PHE A 160 -1.40 -1.69 -0.45
N TYR A 161 -2.19 -1.08 -1.34
CA TYR A 161 -2.98 0.10 -1.03
C TYR A 161 -4.43 -0.29 -0.81
N ILE A 162 -4.96 0.09 0.33
CA ILE A 162 -6.31 -0.17 0.82
C ILE A 162 -6.96 1.19 1.08
N PRO A 163 -8.01 1.60 0.33
CA PRO A 163 -8.69 2.86 0.56
C PRO A 163 -9.56 2.84 1.82
N GLU A 164 -10.15 3.98 2.15
CA GLU A 164 -11.18 4.11 3.17
C GLU A 164 -12.39 3.22 2.84
N GLY A 165 -13.10 2.75 3.87
CA GLY A 165 -14.28 1.89 3.72
C GLY A 165 -13.98 0.40 3.65
N PHE A 166 -12.75 0.00 3.97
CA PHE A 166 -12.35 -1.41 4.09
C PHE A 166 -12.03 -1.80 5.53
N ALA A 167 -12.33 -3.05 5.89
CA ALA A 167 -11.71 -3.68 7.03
C ALA A 167 -10.39 -4.32 6.60
N HIS A 168 -9.36 -4.22 7.45
CA HIS A 168 -8.00 -4.63 7.15
C HIS A 168 -7.41 -5.50 8.26
N GLY A 169 -6.69 -6.53 7.88
CA GLY A 169 -5.94 -7.37 8.80
C GLY A 169 -4.84 -8.16 8.12
N PHE A 170 -3.93 -8.72 8.91
CA PHE A 170 -2.84 -9.53 8.38
C PHE A 170 -2.47 -10.68 9.33
N LEU A 171 -1.94 -11.76 8.74
CA LEU A 171 -1.39 -12.92 9.44
C LEU A 171 0.11 -13.05 9.14
N VAL A 172 0.93 -13.22 10.16
CA VAL A 172 2.38 -13.39 10.04
C VAL A 172 2.73 -14.81 9.62
N LEU A 173 3.45 -14.95 8.51
CA LEU A 173 3.80 -16.25 7.89
C LEU A 173 5.21 -16.75 8.24
N THR A 174 6.13 -15.84 8.53
CA THR A 174 7.54 -16.15 8.90
C THR A 174 7.74 -16.11 10.42
N GLU A 175 8.88 -16.59 10.92
CA GLU A 175 9.19 -16.60 12.37
C GLU A 175 8.97 -15.22 13.01
N GLU A 176 9.33 -14.17 12.28
CA GLU A 176 9.05 -12.78 12.63
C GLU A 176 8.66 -11.99 11.39
N ALA A 177 7.84 -10.95 11.55
CA ALA A 177 7.62 -9.94 10.53
C ALA A 177 7.62 -8.54 11.16
N THR A 178 8.26 -7.60 10.45
CA THR A 178 8.16 -6.17 10.72
C THR A 178 7.29 -5.55 9.64
N PHE A 179 6.16 -5.01 10.04
CA PHE A 179 5.11 -4.49 9.18
C PHE A 179 5.00 -2.97 9.34
N ALA A 180 5.02 -2.24 8.23
CA ALA A 180 4.93 -0.79 8.21
C ALA A 180 3.78 -0.33 7.32
N TYR A 181 3.12 0.76 7.72
CA TYR A 181 2.01 1.33 6.94
C TYR A 181 1.85 2.83 7.15
N LYS A 182 1.48 3.51 6.06
CA LYS A 182 1.05 4.90 6.04
C LYS A 182 -0.47 4.97 6.11
N CYS A 183 -1.01 5.98 6.82
CA CYS A 183 -2.44 6.21 6.97
C CYS A 183 -2.85 7.58 6.42
N THR A 184 -4.05 7.64 5.84
CA THR A 184 -4.62 8.90 5.30
C THR A 184 -5.25 9.77 6.39
N ASP A 185 -5.53 9.21 7.56
CA ASP A 185 -6.02 9.95 8.75
C ASP A 185 -5.30 9.46 10.01
N PHE A 186 -5.46 10.20 11.11
CA PHE A 186 -4.86 9.87 12.40
C PHE A 186 -5.58 8.68 13.06
N TYR A 187 -4.89 8.03 14.00
CA TYR A 187 -5.49 6.98 14.80
C TYR A 187 -6.39 7.56 15.89
N HIS A 188 -7.63 7.12 15.91
CA HIS A 188 -8.66 7.47 16.87
C HIS A 188 -9.14 6.20 17.60
N PRO A 189 -8.62 5.91 18.80
CA PRO A 189 -8.98 4.68 19.53
C PRO A 189 -10.47 4.55 19.84
N GLU A 190 -11.17 5.67 19.99
CA GLU A 190 -12.61 5.75 20.24
C GLU A 190 -13.47 5.36 19.03
N ASP A 191 -12.91 5.45 17.84
CA ASP A 191 -13.59 5.16 16.56
C ASP A 191 -13.32 3.75 16.05
N GLU A 192 -12.50 2.98 16.75
CA GLU A 192 -12.04 1.69 16.26
C GLU A 192 -13.17 0.66 16.25
N GLY A 193 -13.44 0.14 15.05
CA GLY A 193 -14.32 -0.97 14.78
C GLY A 193 -13.55 -2.18 14.27
N GLY A 194 -14.24 -3.32 14.20
CA GLY A 194 -13.65 -4.53 13.64
C GLY A 194 -14.69 -5.59 13.29
N LEU A 195 -14.24 -6.56 12.49
CA LEU A 195 -15.00 -7.73 12.13
C LEU A 195 -14.28 -8.99 12.60
N MET A 196 -15.05 -10.03 12.87
CA MET A 196 -14.54 -11.37 13.18
C MET A 196 -13.64 -11.87 12.06
N TRP A 197 -12.39 -12.21 12.40
CA TRP A 197 -11.34 -12.60 11.45
C TRP A 197 -11.68 -13.84 10.61
N ASN A 198 -12.44 -14.77 11.17
CA ASN A 198 -12.86 -16.04 10.56
C ASN A 198 -14.35 -16.08 10.24
N ASP A 199 -14.94 -14.94 9.95
CA ASP A 199 -16.35 -14.84 9.62
C ASP A 199 -16.70 -15.70 8.39
N PRO A 200 -17.64 -16.65 8.49
CA PRO A 200 -17.99 -17.54 7.40
C PRO A 200 -18.71 -16.83 6.24
N ALA A 201 -19.36 -15.68 6.49
CA ALA A 201 -20.02 -14.92 5.44
C ALA A 201 -19.01 -14.17 4.54
N ILE A 202 -17.84 -13.79 5.09
CA ILE A 202 -16.71 -13.23 4.32
C ILE A 202 -15.90 -14.38 3.71
N GLY A 203 -15.64 -15.44 4.49
CA GLY A 203 -15.00 -16.67 4.03
C GLY A 203 -13.51 -16.51 3.67
N ILE A 204 -12.75 -15.72 4.45
CA ILE A 204 -11.31 -15.57 4.22
C ILE A 204 -10.60 -16.91 4.42
N ASP A 205 -9.89 -17.36 3.39
CA ASP A 205 -9.09 -18.59 3.46
C ASP A 205 -7.68 -18.30 3.93
N TRP A 206 -7.50 -18.19 5.25
CA TRP A 206 -6.20 -18.00 5.88
C TRP A 206 -5.29 -19.23 5.70
N ASN A 207 -5.88 -20.42 5.69
CA ASN A 207 -5.14 -21.68 5.66
C ASN A 207 -4.50 -21.97 4.31
N SER A 208 -5.07 -21.46 3.21
CA SER A 208 -4.47 -21.61 1.87
C SER A 208 -3.05 -21.03 1.76
N VAL A 209 -2.73 -20.05 2.61
CA VAL A 209 -1.43 -19.38 2.60
C VAL A 209 -0.56 -19.74 3.81
N ALA A 210 -1.18 -19.89 4.98
CA ALA A 210 -0.48 -20.12 6.24
C ALA A 210 -0.33 -21.62 6.59
N GLY A 211 -1.07 -22.52 5.91
CA GLY A 211 -1.25 -23.89 6.34
C GLY A 211 -2.05 -23.97 7.65
N ASP A 212 -1.95 -25.08 8.37
CA ASP A 212 -2.68 -25.32 9.62
C ASP A 212 -2.03 -24.54 10.81
N VAL A 213 -1.91 -23.22 10.67
CA VAL A 213 -1.44 -22.34 11.74
C VAL A 213 -2.64 -21.80 12.51
N GLU A 214 -2.73 -22.13 13.79
CA GLU A 214 -3.72 -21.51 14.68
C GLU A 214 -3.32 -20.04 14.96
N PRO A 215 -4.18 -19.06 14.61
CA PRO A 215 -3.83 -17.66 14.78
C PRO A 215 -3.72 -17.23 16.24
N LEU A 216 -2.68 -16.46 16.54
CA LEU A 216 -2.50 -15.78 17.81
C LEU A 216 -3.18 -14.40 17.76
N LEU A 217 -4.28 -14.28 18.47
CA LEU A 217 -5.13 -13.08 18.48
C LEU A 217 -5.03 -12.32 19.80
N SER A 218 -5.17 -11.01 19.74
CA SER A 218 -5.41 -10.21 20.94
C SER A 218 -6.81 -10.49 21.52
N GLU A 219 -7.00 -10.19 22.82
CA GLU A 219 -8.32 -10.33 23.45
C GLU A 219 -9.39 -9.43 22.83
N LYS A 220 -8.98 -8.37 22.14
CA LYS A 220 -9.85 -7.48 21.38
C LYS A 220 -10.30 -8.13 20.07
N ASP A 221 -9.34 -8.65 19.28
CA ASP A 221 -9.63 -9.26 17.97
C ASP A 221 -10.53 -10.51 18.09
N LYS A 222 -10.47 -11.22 19.22
CA LYS A 222 -11.38 -12.35 19.51
C LYS A 222 -12.85 -11.95 19.72
N LYS A 223 -13.13 -10.67 19.99
CA LYS A 223 -14.46 -10.17 20.39
C LYS A 223 -15.15 -9.34 19.31
N HIS A 224 -14.54 -9.20 18.15
CA HIS A 224 -15.18 -8.48 17.05
C HIS A 224 -16.46 -9.16 16.59
N ALA A 225 -17.44 -8.35 16.18
CA ALA A 225 -18.71 -8.82 15.67
C ALA A 225 -18.58 -9.53 14.32
N ALA A 226 -19.52 -10.42 14.04
CA ALA A 226 -19.67 -11.01 12.71
C ALA A 226 -20.09 -9.92 11.69
N PHE A 227 -19.79 -10.18 10.41
CA PHE A 227 -20.26 -9.33 9.31
C PHE A 227 -21.78 -9.42 9.17
N ASP A 228 -22.45 -8.29 9.15
CA ASP A 228 -23.87 -8.20 8.85
C ASP A 228 -24.10 -7.52 7.49
N SER A 229 -24.58 -8.27 6.53
CA SER A 229 -24.88 -7.75 5.18
C SER A 229 -25.99 -6.70 5.15
N ASN A 230 -26.80 -6.57 6.20
CA ASN A 230 -27.84 -5.54 6.32
C ASN A 230 -27.28 -4.23 6.89
N ASN A 231 -26.11 -4.27 7.51
CA ASN A 231 -25.48 -3.10 8.09
C ASN A 231 -24.95 -2.15 6.99
N ASN A 232 -25.09 -0.86 7.21
CA ASN A 232 -24.57 0.19 6.33
C ASN A 232 -23.23 0.69 6.89
N TYR A 233 -22.16 -0.09 6.81
CA TYR A 233 -20.85 0.31 7.36
C TYR A 233 -20.36 1.63 6.75
N PHE A 234 -20.05 1.64 5.48
CA PHE A 234 -19.57 2.82 4.75
C PHE A 234 -20.39 3.04 3.47
N ASP A 235 -20.49 4.30 3.05
CA ASP A 235 -20.99 4.62 1.70
C ASP A 235 -19.97 4.20 0.63
N ILE A 236 -20.32 4.39 -0.64
CA ILE A 236 -19.45 4.03 -1.76
C ILE A 236 -18.13 4.82 -1.80
N ASN A 237 -18.04 5.96 -1.11
CA ASN A 237 -16.86 6.78 -1.00
C ASN A 237 -16.04 6.48 0.26
N GLY A 238 -16.40 5.45 1.02
CA GLY A 238 -15.70 5.06 2.25
C GLY A 238 -16.03 5.91 3.48
N LYS A 239 -17.13 6.67 3.48
CA LYS A 239 -17.60 7.41 4.64
C LYS A 239 -18.52 6.56 5.49
N TRP A 240 -18.37 6.62 6.81
CA TRP A 240 -19.22 5.93 7.76
C TRP A 240 -20.67 6.43 7.68
N THR A 241 -21.62 5.50 7.72
CA THR A 241 -23.06 5.82 7.50
C THR A 241 -23.97 5.37 8.63
N ASN A 242 -23.46 4.70 9.67
CA ASN A 242 -24.23 4.31 10.87
C ASN A 242 -24.14 5.33 11.98
#